data_f6129373793aeebbc3b821666698d538
#
_entry.id   f6129373793aeebbc3b821666698d538
#
_cell.length_a   1.000
_cell.length_b   1.000
_cell.length_c   1.000
_cell.angle_alpha   90.00
_cell.angle_beta   90.00
_cell.angle_gamma   90.00
#
_symmetry.space_group_name_H-M   'P 1'
#
loop_
_entity.id
_entity.type
_entity.pdbx_description
1 polymer ?
#
loop_
_entity_poly.entity_id
_entity_poly.type
_entity_poly.pdbx_seq_one_letter_code
_entity_poly.pdbx_strand_id
1 'polypeptide(L)'
;MGFNESVHAYIAARYYTRMQEAFASRAEPAFIHAVQYYAGQRGRRMAQRAIRDGKPLTHATFLQYGELKMTDEVEPTQRQLVSRAPDYELHISACPWHAQFKRMGCLEAGDVYCRHVDEALCRGFSPDIRFQALANLNSADHCVHRVAGANPQGLADEPPMEQYKRDFSYHCGHLYWSFSEVVSAIFGAAGEAVAAGVLGDVARTYGAAMADELAAWRHTDFNIC
;
A
#
# COMPACT_ATOMS: atom_id res chain seq x y z
N MET A 1 -11.84 18.26 1.87
CA MET A 1 -10.96 17.22 1.31
C MET A 1 -10.88 16.12 2.35
N GLY A 2 -11.26 14.92 2.00
CA GLY A 2 -11.21 13.76 2.87
C GLY A 2 -9.93 12.92 2.66
N PHE A 3 -9.85 11.78 3.33
CA PHE A 3 -8.80 10.81 3.05
C PHE A 3 -9.01 10.16 1.68
N ASN A 4 -7.95 10.11 0.89
CA ASN A 4 -7.92 9.53 -0.45
C ASN A 4 -6.53 8.98 -0.78
N GLU A 5 -6.33 8.49 -2.00
CA GLU A 5 -5.08 7.93 -2.50
C GLU A 5 -3.89 8.88 -2.37
N SER A 6 -4.12 10.18 -2.62
CA SER A 6 -3.06 11.19 -2.51
C SER A 6 -2.62 11.40 -1.05
N VAL A 7 -3.55 11.40 -0.09
CA VAL A 7 -3.22 11.49 1.34
C VAL A 7 -2.44 10.26 1.80
N HIS A 8 -2.85 9.07 1.33
CA HIS A 8 -2.15 7.83 1.63
C HIS A 8 -0.69 7.86 1.11
N ALA A 9 -0.48 8.29 -0.15
CA ALA A 9 0.85 8.46 -0.72
C ALA A 9 1.67 9.54 0.02
N TYR A 10 1.01 10.64 0.43
CA TYR A 10 1.63 11.69 1.21
C TYR A 10 2.22 11.16 2.53
N ILE A 11 1.46 10.36 3.27
CA ILE A 11 1.92 9.78 4.54
C ILE A 11 3.16 8.91 4.30
N ALA A 12 3.13 8.03 3.29
CA ALA A 12 4.28 7.20 2.93
C ALA A 12 5.52 8.06 2.58
N ALA A 13 5.34 9.09 1.75
CA ALA A 13 6.40 10.02 1.37
C ALA A 13 7.00 10.75 2.59
N ARG A 14 6.15 11.20 3.54
CA ARG A 14 6.63 11.90 4.74
C ARG A 14 7.40 10.96 5.67
N TYR A 15 7.00 9.69 5.78
CA TYR A 15 7.82 8.71 6.50
C TYR A 15 9.19 8.56 5.85
N TYR A 16 9.25 8.35 4.53
CA TYR A 16 10.52 8.19 3.82
C TYR A 16 11.44 9.40 4.05
N THR A 17 10.95 10.62 3.78
CA THR A 17 11.77 11.83 3.88
C THR A 17 12.27 12.08 5.30
N ARG A 18 11.40 11.94 6.32
CA ARG A 18 11.79 12.13 7.72
C ARG A 18 12.74 11.06 8.22
N MET A 19 12.60 9.83 7.76
CA MET A 19 13.53 8.76 8.08
C MET A 19 14.90 9.00 7.44
N GLN A 20 14.96 9.49 6.19
CA GLN A 20 16.22 9.87 5.54
C GLN A 20 16.93 10.98 6.30
N GLU A 21 16.22 12.01 6.72
CA GLU A 21 16.75 13.10 7.55
C GLU A 21 17.30 12.61 8.90
N ALA A 22 16.61 11.66 9.55
CA ALA A 22 16.95 11.21 10.90
C ALA A 22 17.97 10.08 10.94
N PHE A 23 18.01 9.18 9.95
CA PHE A 23 18.69 7.90 10.04
C PHE A 23 19.68 7.61 8.91
N ALA A 24 19.75 8.50 7.90
CA ALA A 24 20.67 8.39 6.76
C ALA A 24 20.58 6.99 6.09
N SER A 25 21.70 6.28 5.95
CA SER A 25 21.78 4.97 5.28
C SER A 25 20.93 3.86 5.92
N ARG A 26 20.45 4.02 7.15
CA ARG A 26 19.55 3.07 7.82
C ARG A 26 18.07 3.30 7.49
N ALA A 27 17.74 4.43 6.87
CA ALA A 27 16.35 4.83 6.59
C ALA A 27 15.69 3.91 5.57
N GLU A 28 16.31 3.69 4.40
CA GLU A 28 15.70 2.91 3.33
C GLU A 28 15.41 1.45 3.74
N PRO A 29 16.37 0.68 4.34
CA PRO A 29 16.06 -0.67 4.81
C PRO A 29 14.88 -0.70 5.82
N ALA A 30 14.83 0.26 6.74
CA ALA A 30 13.74 0.35 7.72
C ALA A 30 12.40 0.73 7.07
N PHE A 31 12.42 1.63 6.09
CA PHE A 31 11.23 1.98 5.30
C PHE A 31 10.71 0.78 4.52
N ILE A 32 11.57 0.03 3.84
CA ILE A 32 11.20 -1.21 3.13
C ILE A 32 10.52 -2.18 4.11
N HIS A 33 11.10 -2.36 5.29
CA HIS A 33 10.53 -3.24 6.31
C HIS A 33 9.14 -2.76 6.76
N ALA A 34 8.94 -1.46 6.96
CA ALA A 34 7.65 -0.87 7.30
C ALA A 34 6.60 -1.07 6.17
N VAL A 35 7.00 -0.87 4.90
CA VAL A 35 6.14 -1.14 3.73
C VAL A 35 5.70 -2.60 3.69
N GLN A 36 6.65 -3.53 3.87
CA GLN A 36 6.35 -4.98 3.86
C GLN A 36 5.46 -5.40 5.02
N TYR A 37 5.66 -4.83 6.21
CA TYR A 37 4.83 -5.07 7.38
C TYR A 37 3.39 -4.64 7.15
N TYR A 38 3.18 -3.39 6.74
CA TYR A 38 1.87 -2.83 6.38
C TYR A 38 1.16 -3.67 5.31
N ALA A 39 1.84 -3.93 4.20
CA ALA A 39 1.25 -4.66 3.08
C ALA A 39 0.94 -6.11 3.44
N GLY A 40 1.82 -6.77 4.19
CA GLY A 40 1.60 -8.13 4.69
C GLY A 40 0.38 -8.24 5.62
N GLN A 41 0.12 -7.25 6.47
CA GLN A 41 -1.10 -7.20 7.30
C GLN A 41 -2.37 -7.13 6.43
N ARG A 42 -2.37 -6.32 5.37
CA ARG A 42 -3.48 -6.25 4.41
C ARG A 42 -3.73 -7.60 3.75
N GLY A 43 -2.67 -8.21 3.21
CA GLY A 43 -2.78 -9.53 2.57
C GLY A 43 -3.34 -10.59 3.51
N ARG A 44 -2.87 -10.65 4.77
CA ARG A 44 -3.39 -11.58 5.77
C ARG A 44 -4.88 -11.39 6.07
N ARG A 45 -5.36 -10.15 6.21
CA ARG A 45 -6.79 -9.88 6.42
C ARG A 45 -7.63 -10.34 5.22
N MET A 46 -7.17 -10.06 4.00
CA MET A 46 -7.83 -10.54 2.78
C MET A 46 -7.90 -12.07 2.75
N ALA A 47 -6.79 -12.75 3.10
CA ALA A 47 -6.74 -14.21 3.19
C ALA A 47 -7.71 -14.76 4.26
N GLN A 48 -7.76 -14.14 5.44
CA GLN A 48 -8.69 -14.56 6.52
C GLN A 48 -10.15 -14.51 6.05
N ARG A 49 -10.54 -13.48 5.31
CA ARG A 49 -11.90 -13.37 4.75
C ARG A 49 -12.15 -14.45 3.69
N ALA A 50 -11.19 -14.65 2.78
CA ALA A 50 -11.29 -15.68 1.76
C ALA A 50 -11.42 -17.10 2.39
N ILE A 51 -10.60 -17.41 3.41
CA ILE A 51 -10.67 -18.65 4.16
C ILE A 51 -12.03 -18.81 4.85
N ARG A 52 -12.51 -17.79 5.53
CA ARG A 52 -13.83 -17.79 6.19
C ARG A 52 -14.96 -18.05 5.20
N ASP A 53 -14.85 -17.52 4.00
CA ASP A 53 -15.84 -17.66 2.93
C ASP A 53 -15.64 -18.98 2.11
N GLY A 54 -14.70 -19.84 2.52
CA GLY A 54 -14.42 -21.13 1.87
C GLY A 54 -13.75 -21.01 0.49
N LYS A 55 -13.08 -19.88 0.20
CA LYS A 55 -12.42 -19.65 -1.08
C LYS A 55 -10.94 -20.09 -1.06
N PRO A 56 -10.40 -20.62 -2.18
CA PRO A 56 -8.99 -20.95 -2.28
C PRO A 56 -8.14 -19.66 -2.32
N LEU A 57 -6.89 -19.73 -1.81
CA LEU A 57 -5.98 -18.57 -1.80
C LEU A 57 -5.21 -18.44 -3.13
N THR A 58 -5.94 -18.22 -4.22
CA THR A 58 -5.40 -17.99 -5.58
C THR A 58 -5.27 -16.50 -5.89
N HIS A 59 -4.57 -16.16 -6.98
CA HIS A 59 -4.51 -14.77 -7.46
C HIS A 59 -5.88 -14.23 -7.87
N ALA A 60 -6.75 -15.05 -8.47
CA ALA A 60 -8.12 -14.64 -8.81
C ALA A 60 -8.91 -14.25 -7.55
N THR A 61 -8.83 -15.06 -6.48
CA THR A 61 -9.44 -14.73 -5.19
C THR A 61 -8.80 -13.47 -4.57
N PHE A 62 -7.47 -13.31 -4.66
CA PHE A 62 -6.79 -12.09 -4.21
C PHE A 62 -7.39 -10.84 -4.85
N LEU A 63 -7.62 -10.84 -6.15
CA LEU A 63 -8.24 -9.71 -6.87
C LEU A 63 -9.66 -9.41 -6.36
N GLN A 64 -10.46 -10.44 -6.04
CA GLN A 64 -11.81 -10.29 -5.52
C GLN A 64 -11.85 -9.65 -4.12
N TYR A 65 -10.89 -10.00 -3.25
CA TYR A 65 -10.87 -9.57 -1.85
C TYR A 65 -10.11 -8.27 -1.61
N GLY A 66 -9.77 -7.53 -2.67
CA GLY A 66 -9.10 -6.22 -2.58
C GLY A 66 -9.86 -5.24 -1.66
N GLU A 67 -9.13 -4.59 -0.74
CA GLU A 67 -9.73 -3.79 0.33
C GLU A 67 -9.95 -2.31 -0.02
N LEU A 68 -9.35 -1.79 -1.12
CA LEU A 68 -9.39 -0.36 -1.41
C LEU A 68 -10.75 0.06 -1.99
N LYS A 69 -11.42 1.00 -1.32
CA LYS A 69 -12.53 1.76 -1.89
C LYS A 69 -11.95 3.03 -2.52
N MET A 70 -11.70 2.96 -3.84
CA MET A 70 -11.14 4.10 -4.58
C MET A 70 -12.06 5.30 -4.52
N THR A 71 -11.47 6.52 -4.57
CA THR A 71 -12.23 7.77 -4.52
C THR A 71 -12.34 8.43 -5.90
N ASP A 72 -13.32 9.32 -6.05
CA ASP A 72 -13.50 10.13 -7.27
C ASP A 72 -12.79 11.50 -7.14
N GLU A 73 -12.04 11.72 -6.04
CA GLU A 73 -11.36 12.99 -5.74
C GLU A 73 -10.01 13.14 -6.46
N VAL A 74 -9.50 12.06 -7.03
CA VAL A 74 -8.21 12.01 -7.72
C VAL A 74 -8.35 11.33 -9.08
N GLU A 75 -7.41 11.62 -9.99
CA GLU A 75 -7.38 10.96 -11.29
C GLU A 75 -7.29 9.44 -11.13
N PRO A 76 -8.16 8.69 -11.81
CA PRO A 76 -8.21 7.25 -11.67
C PRO A 76 -6.94 6.57 -12.20
N THR A 77 -6.62 5.41 -11.65
CA THR A 77 -5.55 4.57 -12.17
C THR A 77 -5.90 4.10 -13.59
N GLN A 78 -5.02 4.41 -14.55
CA GLN A 78 -5.11 3.88 -15.91
C GLN A 78 -4.33 2.58 -16.01
N ARG A 79 -5.04 1.50 -16.34
CA ARG A 79 -4.47 0.16 -16.41
C ARG A 79 -4.87 -0.56 -17.68
N GLN A 80 -3.94 -1.38 -18.19
CA GLN A 80 -4.14 -2.24 -19.34
C GLN A 80 -3.76 -3.68 -18.96
N LEU A 81 -4.70 -4.60 -19.08
CA LEU A 81 -4.41 -6.02 -18.97
C LEU A 81 -3.72 -6.48 -20.27
N VAL A 82 -2.43 -6.84 -20.17
CA VAL A 82 -1.58 -7.28 -21.29
C VAL A 82 -1.69 -8.77 -21.51
N SER A 83 -1.66 -9.54 -20.42
CA SER A 83 -1.85 -10.98 -20.44
C SER A 83 -2.73 -11.45 -19.29
N ARG A 84 -3.64 -12.39 -19.59
CA ARG A 84 -4.47 -13.05 -18.58
C ARG A 84 -3.94 -14.45 -18.22
N ALA A 85 -3.32 -15.12 -19.17
CA ALA A 85 -2.91 -16.50 -19.04
C ALA A 85 -1.64 -16.83 -19.87
N PRO A 86 -0.77 -17.77 -19.42
CA PRO A 86 -0.80 -18.43 -18.11
C PRO A 86 -0.40 -17.49 -16.99
N ASP A 87 0.40 -16.44 -17.31
CA ASP A 87 0.81 -15.38 -16.42
C ASP A 87 -0.18 -14.21 -16.52
N TYR A 88 -0.51 -13.63 -15.39
CA TYR A 88 -1.27 -12.38 -15.36
C TYR A 88 -0.32 -11.21 -15.43
N GLU A 89 -0.46 -10.33 -16.43
CA GLU A 89 0.37 -9.14 -16.59
C GLU A 89 -0.47 -7.90 -16.80
N LEU A 90 -0.23 -6.90 -15.95
CA LEU A 90 -0.93 -5.64 -15.92
C LEU A 90 0.06 -4.47 -16.08
N HIS A 91 -0.19 -3.58 -17.03
CA HIS A 91 0.53 -2.33 -17.18
C HIS A 91 -0.29 -1.17 -16.62
N ILE A 92 0.37 -0.21 -15.93
CA ILE A 92 -0.26 0.97 -15.36
C ILE A 92 0.47 2.21 -15.89
N SER A 93 -0.25 3.06 -16.62
CA SER A 93 0.29 4.29 -17.24
C SER A 93 -0.02 5.56 -16.45
N ALA A 94 -1.00 5.54 -15.51
CA ALA A 94 -1.28 6.63 -14.59
C ALA A 94 -1.73 6.07 -13.25
N CYS A 95 -1.30 6.71 -12.15
CA CYS A 95 -1.56 6.27 -10.79
C CYS A 95 -1.56 7.46 -9.83
N PRO A 96 -2.59 7.63 -8.97
CA PRO A 96 -2.67 8.74 -8.02
C PRO A 96 -1.54 8.75 -7.00
N TRP A 97 -0.99 7.59 -6.61
CA TRP A 97 0.20 7.51 -5.74
C TRP A 97 1.41 8.13 -6.42
N HIS A 98 1.71 7.73 -7.67
CA HIS A 98 2.79 8.33 -8.47
C HIS A 98 2.60 9.84 -8.61
N ALA A 99 1.39 10.29 -8.96
CA ALA A 99 1.08 11.72 -9.11
C ALA A 99 1.39 12.50 -7.82
N GLN A 100 1.11 11.93 -6.65
CA GLN A 100 1.41 12.55 -5.36
C GLN A 100 2.91 12.54 -5.05
N PHE A 101 3.63 11.44 -5.25
CA PHE A 101 5.09 11.39 -5.07
C PHE A 101 5.79 12.40 -5.98
N LYS A 102 5.35 12.51 -7.23
CA LYS A 102 5.87 13.50 -8.20
C LYS A 102 5.60 14.93 -7.74
N ARG A 103 4.38 15.23 -7.27
CA ARG A 103 4.00 16.55 -6.74
C ARG A 103 4.86 16.98 -5.56
N MET A 104 5.26 16.02 -4.72
CA MET A 104 6.13 16.25 -3.57
C MET A 104 7.63 16.28 -3.90
N GLY A 105 8.03 16.02 -5.15
CA GLY A 105 9.43 15.93 -5.54
C GLY A 105 10.18 14.75 -4.92
N CYS A 106 9.48 13.66 -4.56
CA CYS A 106 10.05 12.51 -3.87
C CYS A 106 9.76 11.18 -4.60
N LEU A 107 10.06 11.13 -5.91
CA LEU A 107 9.88 9.92 -6.73
C LEU A 107 10.69 8.73 -6.20
N GLU A 108 11.83 8.98 -5.54
CA GLU A 108 12.62 7.93 -4.88
C GLU A 108 11.81 7.20 -3.80
N ALA A 109 11.09 7.93 -2.96
CA ALA A 109 10.18 7.34 -1.97
C ALA A 109 9.11 6.47 -2.65
N GLY A 110 8.55 6.96 -3.75
CA GLY A 110 7.57 6.24 -4.56
C GLY A 110 8.15 4.99 -5.20
N ASP A 111 9.38 5.05 -5.73
CA ASP A 111 10.05 3.90 -6.32
C ASP A 111 10.25 2.78 -5.30
N VAL A 112 10.80 3.11 -4.12
CA VAL A 112 11.00 2.14 -3.04
C VAL A 112 9.66 1.58 -2.55
N TYR A 113 8.66 2.44 -2.33
CA TYR A 113 7.33 2.01 -1.88
C TYR A 113 6.67 1.04 -2.87
N CYS A 114 6.57 1.42 -4.14
CA CYS A 114 5.88 0.63 -5.17
C CYS A 114 6.59 -0.68 -5.51
N ARG A 115 7.92 -0.73 -5.37
CA ARG A 115 8.71 -1.96 -5.57
C ARG A 115 8.35 -3.05 -4.58
N HIS A 116 7.94 -2.69 -3.36
CA HIS A 116 7.78 -3.63 -2.26
C HIS A 116 6.34 -3.85 -1.78
N VAL A 117 5.42 -2.90 -2.01
CA VAL A 117 4.08 -2.93 -1.42
C VAL A 117 3.22 -4.08 -1.97
N ASP A 118 3.15 -4.21 -3.30
CA ASP A 118 2.23 -5.18 -3.92
C ASP A 118 2.74 -6.62 -3.79
N GLU A 119 4.06 -6.82 -3.87
CA GLU A 119 4.67 -8.13 -3.60
C GLU A 119 4.38 -8.59 -2.17
N ALA A 120 4.59 -7.71 -1.19
CA ALA A 120 4.35 -8.05 0.21
C ALA A 120 2.86 -8.25 0.52
N LEU A 121 1.97 -7.52 -0.15
CA LEU A 121 0.52 -7.69 -0.09
C LEU A 121 0.12 -9.09 -0.59
N CYS A 122 0.59 -9.47 -1.79
CA CYS A 122 0.33 -10.77 -2.39
C CYS A 122 0.89 -11.90 -1.52
N ARG A 123 2.12 -11.78 -1.02
CA ARG A 123 2.74 -12.76 -0.12
C ARG A 123 1.99 -12.89 1.21
N GLY A 124 1.45 -11.80 1.73
CA GLY A 124 0.62 -11.79 2.92
C GLY A 124 -0.70 -12.53 2.72
N PHE A 125 -1.26 -12.51 1.50
CA PHE A 125 -2.45 -13.27 1.14
C PHE A 125 -2.14 -14.76 0.94
N SER A 126 -1.13 -15.07 0.13
CA SER A 126 -0.67 -16.45 -0.12
C SER A 126 0.80 -16.46 -0.51
N PRO A 127 1.64 -17.31 0.09
CA PRO A 127 3.04 -17.47 -0.32
C PRO A 127 3.21 -18.04 -1.73
N ASP A 128 2.15 -18.64 -2.29
CA ASP A 128 2.17 -19.25 -3.62
C ASP A 128 1.94 -18.25 -4.76
N ILE A 129 1.49 -17.01 -4.44
CA ILE A 129 1.33 -15.96 -5.43
C ILE A 129 2.70 -15.33 -5.74
N ARG A 130 3.18 -15.57 -6.96
CA ARG A 130 4.49 -15.11 -7.45
C ARG A 130 4.38 -13.76 -8.14
N PHE A 131 4.07 -12.73 -7.35
CA PHE A 131 3.98 -11.36 -7.85
C PHE A 131 5.37 -10.75 -8.05
N GLN A 132 5.53 -9.97 -9.12
CA GLN A 132 6.72 -9.21 -9.44
C GLN A 132 6.34 -7.81 -9.92
N ALA A 133 6.90 -6.77 -9.30
CA ALA A 133 6.92 -5.41 -9.83
C ALA A 133 8.17 -5.24 -10.71
N LEU A 134 8.04 -5.50 -12.02
CA LEU A 134 9.17 -5.48 -12.96
C LEU A 134 9.59 -4.04 -13.30
N ALA A 135 8.68 -3.09 -13.23
CA ALA A 135 8.91 -1.67 -13.39
C ALA A 135 7.84 -0.89 -12.61
N ASN A 136 8.11 0.36 -12.24
CA ASN A 136 7.10 1.26 -11.69
C ASN A 136 7.27 2.70 -12.21
N LEU A 137 6.16 3.45 -12.23
CA LEU A 137 6.05 4.82 -12.75
C LEU A 137 7.01 5.84 -12.13
N ASN A 138 7.58 5.55 -10.95
CA ASN A 138 8.48 6.50 -10.29
C ASN A 138 9.90 6.45 -10.88
N SER A 139 10.24 5.36 -11.60
CA SER A 139 11.54 5.16 -12.25
C SER A 139 11.44 4.72 -13.71
N ALA A 140 10.23 4.51 -14.26
CA ALA A 140 9.97 4.08 -15.63
C ALA A 140 8.71 4.75 -16.21
N ASP A 141 8.43 4.55 -17.48
CA ASP A 141 7.27 5.14 -18.17
C ASP A 141 5.93 4.55 -17.75
N HIS A 142 5.93 3.32 -17.22
CA HIS A 142 4.75 2.63 -16.70
C HIS A 142 5.12 1.58 -15.65
N CYS A 143 4.13 1.17 -14.83
CA CYS A 143 4.32 -0.01 -13.99
C CYS A 143 4.10 -1.27 -14.81
N VAL A 144 4.89 -2.31 -14.52
CA VAL A 144 4.70 -3.67 -15.05
C VAL A 144 4.54 -4.61 -13.86
N HIS A 145 3.32 -5.08 -13.64
CA HIS A 145 2.97 -6.05 -12.62
C HIS A 145 2.74 -7.41 -13.26
N ARG A 146 3.50 -8.42 -12.84
CA ARG A 146 3.38 -9.79 -13.35
C ARG A 146 3.18 -10.77 -12.22
N VAL A 147 2.27 -11.71 -12.43
CA VAL A 147 2.05 -12.85 -11.54
C VAL A 147 2.21 -14.12 -12.34
N ALA A 148 3.34 -14.81 -12.14
CA ALA A 148 3.68 -16.00 -12.89
C ALA A 148 2.74 -17.17 -12.54
N GLY A 149 2.19 -17.84 -13.57
CA GLY A 149 1.28 -18.97 -13.41
C GLY A 149 -0.01 -18.64 -12.68
N ALA A 150 -0.43 -17.38 -12.65
CA ALA A 150 -1.59 -16.93 -11.89
C ALA A 150 -2.92 -17.49 -12.40
N ASN A 151 -3.01 -17.75 -13.70
CA ASN A 151 -4.25 -18.14 -14.34
C ASN A 151 -3.99 -19.16 -15.48
N PRO A 152 -3.53 -20.38 -15.16
CA PRO A 152 -3.18 -21.38 -16.18
C PRO A 152 -4.37 -21.82 -17.05
N GLN A 153 -5.60 -21.64 -16.58
CA GLN A 153 -6.82 -22.02 -17.28
C GLN A 153 -7.44 -20.85 -18.07
N GLY A 154 -6.90 -19.64 -17.99
CA GLY A 154 -7.41 -18.48 -18.72
C GLY A 154 -8.80 -18.00 -18.30
N LEU A 155 -9.20 -18.25 -17.04
CA LEU A 155 -10.51 -17.86 -16.53
C LEU A 155 -10.65 -16.32 -16.47
N ALA A 156 -11.87 -15.84 -16.65
CA ALA A 156 -12.18 -14.43 -16.47
C ALA A 156 -12.09 -14.02 -15.00
N ASP A 157 -11.73 -12.75 -14.74
CA ASP A 157 -11.73 -12.21 -13.39
C ASP A 157 -13.17 -12.09 -12.89
N GLU A 158 -13.39 -12.46 -11.63
CA GLU A 158 -14.68 -12.25 -10.97
C GLU A 158 -14.72 -10.82 -10.36
N PRO A 159 -15.92 -10.24 -10.16
CA PRO A 159 -16.03 -8.90 -9.61
C PRO A 159 -15.51 -8.82 -8.17
N PRO A 160 -15.01 -7.65 -7.75
CA PRO A 160 -14.58 -7.41 -6.38
C PRO A 160 -15.72 -7.58 -5.37
N MET A 161 -15.38 -8.04 -4.18
CA MET A 161 -16.30 -8.18 -3.03
C MET A 161 -16.48 -6.82 -2.33
N GLU A 162 -17.51 -6.06 -2.73
CA GLU A 162 -17.74 -4.69 -2.25
C GLU A 162 -17.86 -4.57 -0.72
N GLN A 163 -18.43 -5.58 -0.05
CA GLN A 163 -18.59 -5.60 1.40
C GLN A 163 -17.27 -5.60 2.19
N TYR A 164 -16.14 -5.92 1.54
CA TYR A 164 -14.83 -5.95 2.17
C TYR A 164 -13.97 -4.72 1.90
N LYS A 165 -14.46 -3.83 1.06
CA LYS A 165 -13.78 -2.56 0.81
C LYS A 165 -13.86 -1.65 2.02
N ARG A 166 -12.76 -0.93 2.28
CA ARG A 166 -12.62 0.09 3.33
C ARG A 166 -12.26 1.41 2.69
N ASP A 167 -12.66 2.50 3.31
CA ASP A 167 -12.32 3.85 2.89
C ASP A 167 -10.85 4.20 3.19
N PHE A 168 -10.42 5.34 2.69
CA PHE A 168 -9.04 5.79 2.88
C PHE A 168 -8.76 6.33 4.28
N SER A 169 -9.75 6.65 5.11
CA SER A 169 -9.50 6.94 6.53
C SER A 169 -8.88 5.70 7.21
N TYR A 170 -9.51 4.54 7.00
CA TYR A 170 -8.99 3.26 7.50
C TYR A 170 -7.59 2.93 6.93
N HIS A 171 -7.38 3.08 5.61
CA HIS A 171 -6.10 2.71 4.99
C HIS A 171 -4.98 3.66 5.37
N CYS A 172 -5.23 4.95 5.51
CA CYS A 172 -4.26 5.94 5.98
C CYS A 172 -3.90 5.71 7.47
N GLY A 173 -4.92 5.42 8.30
CA GLY A 173 -4.70 5.04 9.70
C GLY A 173 -3.85 3.77 9.82
N HIS A 174 -4.17 2.74 9.05
CA HIS A 174 -3.40 1.51 9.00
C HIS A 174 -1.94 1.75 8.56
N LEU A 175 -1.71 2.48 7.46
CA LEU A 175 -0.37 2.81 7.00
C LEU A 175 0.42 3.55 8.08
N TYR A 176 -0.17 4.61 8.64
CA TYR A 176 0.47 5.44 9.64
C TYR A 176 0.89 4.62 10.88
N TRP A 177 0.01 3.82 11.44
CA TRP A 177 0.31 3.06 12.66
C TRP A 177 1.24 1.88 12.42
N SER A 178 1.13 1.17 11.31
CA SER A 178 2.07 0.09 10.95
C SER A 178 3.49 0.62 10.77
N PHE A 179 3.64 1.77 10.13
CA PHE A 179 4.95 2.43 9.99
C PHE A 179 5.45 2.93 11.35
N SER A 180 4.59 3.53 12.17
CA SER A 180 4.94 3.96 13.54
C SER A 180 5.48 2.81 14.36
N GLU A 181 4.81 1.65 14.35
CA GLU A 181 5.23 0.45 15.08
C GLU A 181 6.64 0.01 14.67
N VAL A 182 6.87 -0.14 13.36
CA VAL A 182 8.16 -0.62 12.83
C VAL A 182 9.27 0.38 13.12
N VAL A 183 9.06 1.66 12.83
CA VAL A 183 10.08 2.71 13.00
C VAL A 183 10.43 2.90 14.48
N SER A 184 9.43 2.86 15.37
CA SER A 184 9.65 2.95 16.82
C SER A 184 10.33 1.70 17.37
N ALA A 185 9.98 0.52 16.88
CA ALA A 185 10.65 -0.73 17.27
C ALA A 185 12.14 -0.75 16.91
N ILE A 186 12.49 -0.18 15.74
CA ILE A 186 13.89 -0.15 15.26
C ILE A 186 14.70 0.96 15.92
N PHE A 187 14.13 2.15 16.10
CA PHE A 187 14.87 3.37 16.47
C PHE A 187 14.48 3.95 17.84
N GLY A 188 13.55 3.32 18.57
CA GLY A 188 13.09 3.80 19.89
C GLY A 188 12.52 5.20 19.82
N ALA A 189 12.86 6.06 20.78
CA ALA A 189 12.36 7.43 20.89
C ALA A 189 12.62 8.28 19.62
N ALA A 190 13.69 8.03 18.88
CA ALA A 190 13.93 8.73 17.62
C ALA A 190 12.92 8.30 16.53
N GLY A 191 12.51 7.03 16.52
CA GLY A 191 11.44 6.53 15.67
C GLY A 191 10.08 7.12 16.02
N GLU A 192 9.78 7.22 17.31
CA GLU A 192 8.56 7.89 17.81
C GLU A 192 8.52 9.37 17.39
N ALA A 193 9.66 10.07 17.45
CA ALA A 193 9.77 11.45 16.99
C ALA A 193 9.50 11.59 15.48
N VAL A 194 9.97 10.64 14.66
CA VAL A 194 9.65 10.59 13.23
C VAL A 194 8.15 10.41 13.02
N ALA A 195 7.50 9.46 13.69
CA ALA A 195 6.07 9.23 13.58
C ALA A 195 5.25 10.46 14.01
N ALA A 196 5.57 11.07 15.15
CA ALA A 196 4.95 12.31 15.60
C ALA A 196 5.14 13.46 14.59
N GLY A 197 6.32 13.54 13.98
CA GLY A 197 6.62 14.49 12.91
C GLY A 197 5.74 14.31 11.67
N VAL A 198 5.51 13.06 11.23
CA VAL A 198 4.59 12.74 10.12
C VAL A 198 3.16 13.18 10.44
N LEU A 199 2.68 12.91 11.66
CA LEU A 199 1.35 13.34 12.11
C LEU A 199 1.24 14.89 12.09
N GLY A 200 2.28 15.57 12.56
CA GLY A 200 2.37 17.04 12.48
C GLY A 200 2.36 17.56 11.03
N ASP A 201 2.97 16.84 10.09
CA ASP A 201 2.94 17.20 8.65
C ASP A 201 1.52 17.06 8.08
N VAL A 202 0.80 16.01 8.45
CA VAL A 202 -0.61 15.82 8.07
C VAL A 202 -1.46 16.96 8.61
N ALA A 203 -1.29 17.30 9.91
CA ALA A 203 -2.02 18.41 10.52
C ALA A 203 -1.77 19.75 9.81
N ARG A 204 -0.52 20.03 9.43
CA ARG A 204 -0.17 21.27 8.70
C ARG A 204 -0.72 21.32 7.28
N THR A 205 -0.75 20.20 6.58
CA THR A 205 -1.13 20.13 5.16
C THR A 205 -2.62 19.96 4.95
N TYR A 206 -3.26 19.14 5.79
CA TYR A 206 -4.66 18.72 5.63
C TYR A 206 -5.58 19.16 6.78
N GLY A 207 -5.01 19.76 7.84
CA GLY A 207 -5.74 20.23 9.00
C GLY A 207 -5.69 19.27 10.19
N ALA A 208 -5.89 19.83 11.40
CA ALA A 208 -5.80 19.08 12.66
C ALA A 208 -6.81 17.92 12.72
N ALA A 209 -8.03 18.12 12.22
CA ALA A 209 -9.07 17.10 12.24
C ALA A 209 -8.64 15.78 11.54
N MET A 210 -7.92 15.86 10.42
CA MET A 210 -7.40 14.66 9.75
C MET A 210 -6.28 13.99 10.56
N ALA A 211 -5.43 14.76 11.23
CA ALA A 211 -4.43 14.18 12.12
C ALA A 211 -5.07 13.50 13.34
N ASP A 212 -6.10 14.10 13.93
CA ASP A 212 -6.86 13.53 15.04
C ASP A 212 -7.55 12.21 14.61
N GLU A 213 -8.09 12.16 13.40
CA GLU A 213 -8.70 10.95 12.85
C GLU A 213 -7.65 9.84 12.62
N LEU A 214 -6.44 10.16 12.13
CA LEU A 214 -5.34 9.19 12.08
C LEU A 214 -4.96 8.68 13.47
N ALA A 215 -4.89 9.57 14.46
CA ALA A 215 -4.56 9.22 15.83
C ALA A 215 -5.61 8.28 16.46
N ALA A 216 -6.87 8.42 16.09
CA ALA A 216 -7.96 7.57 16.60
C ALA A 216 -7.81 6.09 16.24
N TRP A 217 -7.09 5.74 15.19
CA TRP A 217 -6.84 4.35 14.77
C TRP A 217 -5.78 3.62 15.62
N ARG A 218 -5.20 4.25 16.63
CA ARG A 218 -4.07 3.75 17.44
C ARG A 218 -4.27 2.35 18.01
N HIS A 219 -5.48 2.01 18.41
CA HIS A 219 -5.77 0.75 19.09
C HIS A 219 -6.43 -0.29 18.19
N THR A 220 -6.41 -0.07 16.89
CA THR A 220 -6.95 -1.01 15.92
C THR A 220 -5.92 -2.12 15.65
N ASP A 221 -6.33 -3.37 15.83
CA ASP A 221 -5.52 -4.50 15.36
C ASP A 221 -5.69 -4.68 13.86
N PHE A 222 -4.67 -4.28 13.12
CA PHE A 222 -4.68 -4.40 11.66
C PHE A 222 -4.27 -5.79 11.15
N ASN A 223 -4.04 -6.78 12.01
CA ASN A 223 -3.69 -8.14 11.59
C ASN A 223 -4.91 -9.04 11.40
N ILE A 224 -6.06 -8.67 11.94
CA ILE A 224 -7.30 -9.45 11.88
C ILE A 224 -8.41 -8.73 11.12
N CYS A 225 -9.35 -9.51 10.53
CA CYS A 225 -10.47 -8.98 9.75
C CYS A 225 -11.77 -8.86 10.57
#